data_bc72ab95d065d889dafcc64c803efc9c
#
_entry.id   bc72ab95d065d889dafcc64c803efc9c
#
_cell.length_a   1.000
_cell.length_b   1.000
_cell.length_c   1.000
_cell.angle_alpha   90.00
_cell.angle_beta   90.00
_cell.angle_gamma   90.00
#
_symmetry.space_group_name_H-M   'P 1'
#
loop_
_entity.id
_entity.type
_entity.pdbx_description
1 polymer ?
#
loop_
_entity_poly.entity_id
_entity_poly.type
_entity_poly.pdbx_seq_one_letter_code
_entity_poly.pdbx_strand_id
1 'polypeptide(L)'
;YHDQFADVLRLYFNRLDNILGQLVASMETIPVSIGGTNTDAFGRLRVSNPLTLFDSSHRYADNTLWVNSITGTAAATFNANEGLVDLTVGSASGDQIIRETIKVFSYQPGKSLLVMNTFIFGTAKANLRQRAGYYGAANGIYFEREGSINYMVERSSVTGSVVNTRVAQADWNQDPMDGTGPSGLTLDSSKAQILYMDIEWLGLGTVRTGFIINGAFVPCHNFNHANLINTTYITTASLPLRYEMTNAAATTGASTLKQVCSTVISEGGYELRGAQLSAGTPITTPKTLTTAGTFYPVVSLRLKTTRLDAIAILTAVSILGITNNANYKWEVVASGTTTGGTWVSAGTNSGVEYNITGTAFTVGTGRILATGFFQGSNQGSNSVDILKEALFTTQLERDPFTPTAYELTLACTAASNGDQVLGSVDWEEISR
;
A
#
# COMPACT_ATOMS: atom_id res chain seq x y z
N TYR A 1 -22.44 76.64 14.16
CA TYR A 1 -22.22 75.67 13.03
C TYR A 1 -21.09 74.69 13.33
N HIS A 2 -20.00 75.10 13.95
CA HIS A 2 -18.85 74.22 14.23
C HIS A 2 -19.18 73.15 15.28
N ASP A 3 -19.90 73.49 16.33
CA ASP A 3 -20.25 72.59 17.43
C ASP A 3 -21.25 71.50 16.97
N GLN A 4 -22.25 71.86 16.14
CA GLN A 4 -23.20 70.92 15.60
C GLN A 4 -22.54 69.88 14.65
N PHE A 5 -21.53 70.32 13.90
CA PHE A 5 -20.80 69.42 13.01
C PHE A 5 -19.94 68.44 13.78
N ALA A 6 -19.31 68.90 14.87
CA ALA A 6 -18.50 68.05 15.77
C ALA A 6 -19.38 66.99 16.49
N ASP A 7 -20.60 67.37 16.90
CA ASP A 7 -21.53 66.46 17.55
C ASP A 7 -22.08 65.41 16.58
N VAL A 8 -22.37 65.76 15.32
CA VAL A 8 -22.77 64.80 14.30
C VAL A 8 -21.65 63.83 13.97
N LEU A 9 -20.43 64.31 13.83
CA LEU A 9 -19.23 63.46 13.63
C LEU A 9 -19.02 62.49 14.78
N ARG A 10 -19.14 62.96 16.03
CA ARG A 10 -19.00 62.14 17.24
C ARG A 10 -20.08 61.04 17.32
N LEU A 11 -21.33 61.38 16.97
CA LEU A 11 -22.42 60.41 16.90
C LEU A 11 -22.19 59.37 15.78
N TYR A 12 -21.64 59.79 14.65
CA TYR A 12 -21.32 58.91 13.54
C TYR A 12 -20.19 57.92 13.91
N PHE A 13 -19.12 58.39 14.52
CA PHE A 13 -18.02 57.52 14.97
C PHE A 13 -18.45 56.57 16.08
N ASN A 14 -19.21 57.02 17.06
CA ASN A 14 -19.75 56.15 18.11
C ASN A 14 -20.68 55.05 17.52
N ARG A 15 -21.43 55.38 16.47
CA ARG A 15 -22.29 54.40 15.77
C ARG A 15 -21.47 53.42 14.95
N LEU A 16 -20.38 53.87 14.33
CA LEU A 16 -19.43 53.04 13.62
C LEU A 16 -18.70 52.06 14.58
N ASP A 17 -18.21 52.55 15.72
CA ASP A 17 -17.57 51.75 16.73
C ASP A 17 -18.52 50.70 17.32
N ASN A 18 -19.78 51.02 17.54
CA ASN A 18 -20.78 50.05 17.99
C ASN A 18 -21.07 48.98 16.93
N ILE A 19 -21.15 49.36 15.64
CA ILE A 19 -21.35 48.41 14.56
C ILE A 19 -20.12 47.52 14.37
N LEU A 20 -18.91 48.06 14.43
CA LEU A 20 -17.67 47.30 14.38
C LEU A 20 -17.53 46.36 15.61
N GLY A 21 -17.85 46.83 16.78
CA GLY A 21 -17.83 46.03 18.00
C GLY A 21 -18.83 44.87 17.95
N GLN A 22 -20.03 45.08 17.42
CA GLN A 22 -21.02 44.03 17.21
C GLN A 22 -20.58 43.05 16.10
N LEU A 23 -19.92 43.54 15.04
CA LEU A 23 -19.38 42.70 13.99
C LEU A 23 -18.24 41.81 14.50
N VAL A 24 -17.30 42.38 15.25
CA VAL A 24 -16.20 41.64 15.90
C VAL A 24 -16.74 40.63 16.89
N ALA A 25 -17.66 41.02 17.78
CA ALA A 25 -18.31 40.10 18.71
C ALA A 25 -19.09 38.99 17.99
N SER A 26 -19.71 39.25 16.85
CA SER A 26 -20.39 38.22 16.07
C SER A 26 -19.39 37.31 15.34
N MET A 27 -18.20 37.80 14.97
CA MET A 27 -17.14 36.99 14.40
C MET A 27 -16.42 36.11 15.46
N GLU A 28 -16.30 36.59 16.69
CA GLU A 28 -15.76 35.82 17.80
C GLU A 28 -16.73 34.71 18.31
N THR A 29 -18.00 34.84 18.01
CA THR A 29 -19.05 33.90 18.44
C THR A 29 -19.72 33.15 17.28
N ILE A 30 -19.10 33.07 16.10
CA ILE A 30 -19.58 32.11 15.11
C ILE A 30 -19.31 30.71 15.67
N PRO A 31 -20.32 30.03 16.25
CA PRO A 31 -20.11 28.65 16.63
C PRO A 31 -19.85 27.88 15.35
N VAL A 32 -18.63 27.39 15.15
CA VAL A 32 -18.36 26.38 14.14
C VAL A 32 -19.14 25.15 14.58
N SER A 33 -20.40 25.06 14.17
CA SER A 33 -21.20 23.86 14.35
C SER A 33 -20.65 22.81 13.41
N ILE A 34 -19.74 21.99 13.94
CA ILE A 34 -19.32 20.77 13.29
C ILE A 34 -20.49 19.80 13.48
N GLY A 35 -21.36 19.73 12.45
CA GLY A 35 -22.66 19.06 12.53
C GLY A 35 -22.56 17.58 12.87
N GLY A 36 -23.49 17.12 13.68
CA GLY A 36 -24.00 15.79 14.03
C GLY A 36 -23.10 14.56 13.91
N THR A 37 -22.66 14.20 12.74
CA THR A 37 -21.89 12.97 12.49
C THR A 37 -20.39 13.12 12.73
N ASN A 38 -19.87 14.35 12.82
CA ASN A 38 -18.46 14.63 13.09
C ASN A 38 -18.11 14.62 14.58
N THR A 39 -19.11 14.43 15.44
CA THR A 39 -18.93 14.28 16.88
C THR A 39 -19.41 12.91 17.35
N ASP A 40 -18.84 12.42 18.47
CA ASP A 40 -19.33 11.22 19.16
C ASP A 40 -20.59 11.52 19.98
N ALA A 41 -21.14 10.52 20.67
CA ALA A 41 -22.33 10.66 21.53
C ALA A 41 -22.12 11.61 22.71
N PHE A 42 -20.89 11.96 23.06
CA PHE A 42 -20.54 12.93 24.11
C PHE A 42 -20.25 14.33 23.55
N GLY A 43 -20.46 14.56 22.24
CA GLY A 43 -20.18 15.83 21.60
C GLY A 43 -18.72 16.12 21.30
N ARG A 44 -17.81 15.13 21.43
CA ARG A 44 -16.37 15.28 21.14
C ARG A 44 -16.14 15.06 19.65
N LEU A 45 -15.24 15.86 19.05
CA LEU A 45 -14.83 15.70 17.66
C LEU A 45 -14.29 14.28 17.42
N ARG A 46 -14.76 13.65 16.35
CA ARG A 46 -14.17 12.43 15.83
C ARG A 46 -12.91 12.76 15.04
N VAL A 47 -11.77 12.57 15.68
CA VAL A 47 -10.44 12.78 15.06
C VAL A 47 -9.70 11.46 15.02
N SER A 48 -8.88 11.27 13.99
CA SER A 48 -8.04 10.09 13.85
C SER A 48 -6.64 10.51 13.39
N ASN A 49 -5.64 9.68 13.70
CA ASN A 49 -4.29 9.86 13.22
C ASN A 49 -4.08 8.97 11.99
N PRO A 50 -3.74 9.52 10.81
CA PRO A 50 -3.43 8.72 9.65
C PRO A 50 -2.16 7.89 9.88
N LEU A 51 -2.11 6.70 9.27
CA LEU A 51 -0.93 5.85 9.23
C LEU A 51 -0.59 5.52 7.78
N THR A 52 0.62 5.84 7.35
CA THR A 52 1.13 5.44 6.04
C THR A 52 1.45 3.95 6.04
N LEU A 53 0.73 3.18 5.24
CA LEU A 53 0.94 1.75 5.05
C LEU A 53 2.05 1.48 4.04
N PHE A 54 2.22 2.39 3.09
CA PHE A 54 3.21 2.29 2.02
C PHE A 54 3.53 3.66 1.44
N ASP A 55 4.80 3.86 1.17
CA ASP A 55 5.29 4.95 0.32
C ASP A 55 6.38 4.41 -0.62
N SER A 56 6.42 4.94 -1.82
CA SER A 56 7.40 4.57 -2.83
C SER A 56 7.82 5.79 -3.65
N SER A 57 9.12 6.03 -3.68
CA SER A 57 9.78 6.97 -4.57
C SER A 57 11.00 6.30 -5.20
N HIS A 58 11.52 6.87 -6.30
CA HIS A 58 12.62 6.30 -7.08
C HIS A 58 13.81 7.27 -7.14
N ARG A 59 14.21 7.83 -5.99
CA ARG A 59 15.20 8.91 -5.96
C ARG A 59 16.60 8.50 -6.46
N TYR A 60 17.09 7.35 -6.02
CA TYR A 60 18.45 6.89 -6.31
C TYR A 60 18.51 5.59 -7.11
N ALA A 61 17.43 4.84 -7.08
CA ALA A 61 17.32 3.55 -7.77
C ALA A 61 15.83 3.20 -7.94
N ASP A 62 15.55 2.21 -8.76
CA ASP A 62 14.25 1.57 -8.78
C ASP A 62 13.95 0.97 -7.40
N ASN A 63 12.76 1.23 -6.88
CA ASN A 63 12.32 0.66 -5.61
C ASN A 63 12.06 -0.84 -5.78
N THR A 64 12.75 -1.67 -4.99
CA THR A 64 12.68 -3.13 -5.06
C THR A 64 11.35 -3.73 -4.58
N LEU A 65 10.39 -2.90 -4.13
CA LEU A 65 9.05 -3.33 -3.73
C LEU A 65 8.07 -3.48 -4.91
N TRP A 66 8.57 -3.41 -6.14
CA TRP A 66 7.80 -3.54 -7.37
C TRP A 66 8.36 -4.68 -8.24
N VAL A 67 7.46 -5.40 -8.91
CA VAL A 67 7.80 -6.43 -9.89
C VAL A 67 7.15 -6.08 -11.23
N ASN A 68 7.83 -6.42 -12.31
CA ASN A 68 7.39 -6.15 -13.68
C ASN A 68 7.00 -7.47 -14.38
N SER A 69 5.85 -7.47 -15.05
CA SER A 69 5.51 -8.46 -16.09
C SER A 69 5.65 -7.78 -17.44
N ILE A 70 6.48 -8.35 -18.30
CA ILE A 70 6.87 -7.77 -19.58
C ILE A 70 6.49 -8.72 -20.70
N THR A 71 5.84 -8.21 -21.75
CA THR A 71 5.51 -8.94 -22.98
C THR A 71 6.01 -8.13 -24.17
N GLY A 72 6.60 -8.81 -25.14
CA GLY A 72 7.12 -8.19 -26.36
C GLY A 72 8.36 -7.34 -26.12
N THR A 73 8.38 -6.12 -26.64
CA THR A 73 9.51 -5.19 -26.55
C THR A 73 9.40 -4.19 -25.40
N ALA A 74 8.47 -4.44 -24.45
CA ALA A 74 8.26 -3.56 -23.31
C ALA A 74 9.45 -3.59 -22.33
N ALA A 75 9.62 -2.52 -21.56
CA ALA A 75 10.67 -2.41 -20.56
C ALA A 75 10.28 -1.49 -19.40
N ALA A 76 10.89 -1.71 -18.22
CA ALA A 76 10.91 -0.76 -17.12
C ALA A 76 12.36 -0.30 -16.91
N THR A 77 12.60 0.99 -16.92
CA THR A 77 13.95 1.55 -16.80
C THR A 77 13.97 2.69 -15.80
N PHE A 78 14.87 2.61 -14.82
CA PHE A 78 15.08 3.70 -13.88
C PHE A 78 15.72 4.89 -14.59
N ASN A 79 15.10 6.07 -14.44
CA ASN A 79 15.59 7.33 -14.97
C ASN A 79 16.17 8.17 -13.83
N ALA A 80 17.48 8.15 -13.69
CA ALA A 80 18.20 8.82 -12.61
C ALA A 80 18.08 10.35 -12.65
N ASN A 81 17.92 10.94 -13.84
CA ASN A 81 17.81 12.39 -13.98
C ASN A 81 16.46 12.93 -13.52
N GLU A 82 15.40 12.14 -13.68
CA GLU A 82 14.04 12.50 -13.31
C GLU A 82 13.60 11.86 -11.98
N GLY A 83 14.36 10.87 -11.45
CA GLY A 83 14.04 10.16 -10.20
C GLY A 83 12.75 9.34 -10.29
N LEU A 84 12.52 8.67 -11.41
CA LEU A 84 11.31 7.91 -11.71
C LEU A 84 11.62 6.64 -12.50
N VAL A 85 10.60 5.84 -12.79
CA VAL A 85 10.71 4.67 -13.66
C VAL A 85 9.92 4.89 -14.95
N ASP A 86 10.61 4.80 -16.08
CA ASP A 86 10.03 4.81 -17.40
C ASP A 86 9.52 3.41 -17.76
N LEU A 87 8.20 3.28 -17.93
CA LEU A 87 7.54 2.08 -18.44
C LEU A 87 7.30 2.27 -19.93
N THR A 88 7.96 1.48 -20.76
CA THR A 88 7.90 1.62 -22.21
C THR A 88 7.27 0.42 -22.89
N VAL A 89 6.53 0.65 -23.97
CA VAL A 89 6.10 -0.37 -24.93
C VAL A 89 6.53 0.04 -26.33
N GLY A 90 6.83 -0.94 -27.17
CA GLY A 90 7.12 -0.69 -28.59
C GLY A 90 5.86 -0.30 -29.38
N SER A 91 5.83 -0.68 -30.66
CA SER A 91 4.68 -0.41 -31.53
C SER A 91 3.86 -1.68 -31.88
N ALA A 92 4.34 -2.85 -31.50
CA ALA A 92 3.70 -4.12 -31.86
C ALA A 92 2.40 -4.33 -31.07
N SER A 93 1.44 -5.02 -31.69
CA SER A 93 0.24 -5.50 -31.02
C SER A 93 0.61 -6.47 -29.90
N GLY A 94 0.03 -6.30 -28.72
CA GLY A 94 0.28 -7.15 -27.55
C GLY A 94 1.52 -6.77 -26.74
N ASP A 95 2.33 -5.79 -27.15
CA ASP A 95 3.38 -5.25 -26.27
C ASP A 95 2.74 -4.73 -24.98
N GLN A 96 3.25 -5.19 -23.83
CA GLN A 96 2.66 -4.88 -22.53
C GLN A 96 3.72 -4.81 -21.45
N ILE A 97 3.56 -3.86 -20.56
CA ILE A 97 4.21 -3.84 -19.26
C ILE A 97 3.16 -3.67 -18.18
N ILE A 98 3.24 -4.53 -17.16
CA ILE A 98 2.50 -4.41 -15.92
C ILE A 98 3.53 -4.32 -14.80
N ARG A 99 3.38 -3.32 -13.94
CA ARG A 99 4.23 -3.12 -12.78
C ARG A 99 3.36 -3.06 -11.53
N GLU A 100 3.59 -4.00 -10.60
CA GLU A 100 2.76 -4.18 -9.41
C GLU A 100 3.62 -4.33 -8.16
N THR A 101 3.09 -3.91 -7.01
CA THR A 101 3.77 -4.07 -5.72
C THR A 101 3.80 -5.53 -5.26
N ILE A 102 4.91 -5.95 -4.63
CA ILE A 102 5.07 -7.29 -4.01
C ILE A 102 4.21 -7.46 -2.75
N LYS A 103 3.61 -6.37 -2.26
CA LYS A 103 2.72 -6.34 -1.11
C LYS A 103 1.31 -5.95 -1.51
N VAL A 104 0.36 -6.50 -0.78
CA VAL A 104 -1.05 -6.09 -0.77
C VAL A 104 -1.27 -5.24 0.47
N PHE A 105 -2.01 -4.15 0.35
CA PHE A 105 -2.22 -3.21 1.46
C PHE A 105 -3.53 -3.50 2.16
N SER A 106 -3.49 -3.61 3.49
CA SER A 106 -4.64 -4.00 4.28
C SER A 106 -5.65 -2.86 4.42
N TYR A 107 -6.89 -3.15 4.07
CA TYR A 107 -8.03 -2.34 4.46
C TYR A 107 -8.55 -2.78 5.84
N GLN A 108 -8.87 -1.82 6.71
CA GLN A 108 -9.56 -2.06 7.98
C GLN A 108 -10.99 -1.51 7.93
N PRO A 109 -12.02 -2.34 8.19
CA PRO A 109 -13.40 -1.88 8.25
C PRO A 109 -13.60 -0.70 9.21
N GLY A 110 -14.32 0.33 8.76
CA GLY A 110 -14.55 1.55 9.53
C GLY A 110 -13.46 2.62 9.40
N LYS A 111 -12.44 2.38 8.58
CA LYS A 111 -11.39 3.35 8.23
C LYS A 111 -11.39 3.54 6.72
N SER A 112 -11.02 4.71 6.22
CA SER A 112 -10.82 4.93 4.79
C SER A 112 -9.36 4.71 4.40
N LEU A 113 -9.13 4.30 3.15
CA LEU A 113 -7.81 4.30 2.52
C LEU A 113 -7.73 5.45 1.54
N LEU A 114 -6.77 6.34 1.76
CA LEU A 114 -6.36 7.34 0.79
C LEU A 114 -5.16 6.80 0.01
N VAL A 115 -5.35 6.60 -1.29
CA VAL A 115 -4.32 6.13 -2.20
C VAL A 115 -3.96 7.25 -3.16
N MET A 116 -2.67 7.52 -3.33
CA MET A 116 -2.21 8.51 -4.31
C MET A 116 -1.17 7.90 -5.24
N ASN A 117 -1.33 8.14 -6.54
CA ASN A 117 -0.41 7.73 -7.59
C ASN A 117 0.03 8.95 -8.39
N THR A 118 1.33 9.13 -8.54
CA THR A 118 1.90 10.22 -9.35
C THR A 118 2.51 9.64 -10.61
N PHE A 119 2.08 10.15 -11.77
CA PHE A 119 2.49 9.64 -13.07
C PHE A 119 2.38 10.69 -14.18
N ILE A 120 2.97 10.33 -15.33
CA ILE A 120 2.77 11.03 -16.60
C ILE A 120 2.46 9.96 -17.63
N PHE A 121 1.26 9.99 -18.21
CA PHE A 121 0.95 9.09 -19.32
C PHE A 121 1.64 9.54 -20.61
N GLY A 122 2.09 8.60 -21.41
CA GLY A 122 2.59 8.88 -22.75
C GLY A 122 1.50 9.53 -23.63
N THR A 123 1.85 10.19 -24.71
CA THR A 123 0.89 10.82 -25.64
C THR A 123 -0.22 9.85 -26.06
N ALA A 124 -1.44 10.36 -26.17
CA ALA A 124 -2.60 9.60 -26.63
C ALA A 124 -2.36 9.03 -28.04
N LYS A 125 -2.61 7.73 -28.21
CA LYS A 125 -2.51 7.02 -29.50
C LYS A 125 -3.64 6.01 -29.60
N ALA A 126 -4.17 5.80 -30.79
CA ALA A 126 -5.09 4.70 -31.04
C ALA A 126 -4.45 3.37 -30.60
N ASN A 127 -5.24 2.49 -30.01
CA ASN A 127 -4.85 1.17 -29.50
C ASN A 127 -3.90 1.17 -28.28
N LEU A 128 -3.46 2.32 -27.78
CA LEU A 128 -2.66 2.42 -26.58
C LEU A 128 -3.56 2.57 -25.36
N ARG A 129 -3.41 1.68 -24.39
CA ARG A 129 -4.09 1.72 -23.11
C ARG A 129 -3.07 1.90 -21.98
N GLN A 130 -3.32 2.85 -21.08
CA GLN A 130 -2.48 3.19 -19.94
C GLN A 130 -3.33 3.25 -18.68
N ARG A 131 -2.84 2.70 -17.58
CA ARG A 131 -3.56 2.56 -16.32
C ARG A 131 -2.66 2.88 -15.14
N ALA A 132 -3.22 3.50 -14.10
CA ALA A 132 -2.57 3.71 -12.81
C ALA A 132 -3.62 3.65 -11.70
N GLY A 133 -3.34 2.95 -10.59
CA GLY A 133 -4.30 2.89 -9.50
C GLY A 133 -4.03 1.83 -8.44
N TYR A 134 -5.08 1.55 -7.70
CA TYR A 134 -5.15 0.59 -6.60
C TYR A 134 -5.98 -0.61 -7.05
N TYR A 135 -5.32 -1.55 -7.72
CA TYR A 135 -6.01 -2.70 -8.30
C TYR A 135 -5.07 -3.87 -8.56
N GLY A 136 -5.63 -5.06 -8.50
CA GLY A 136 -4.98 -6.30 -8.92
C GLY A 136 -5.60 -6.87 -10.19
N ALA A 137 -5.38 -8.16 -10.42
CA ALA A 137 -5.93 -8.85 -11.57
C ALA A 137 -7.47 -8.91 -11.57
N ALA A 138 -8.09 -9.06 -10.37
CA ALA A 138 -9.51 -9.36 -10.23
C ALA A 138 -10.36 -8.17 -9.72
N ASN A 139 -9.81 -7.30 -8.88
CA ASN A 139 -10.54 -6.21 -8.24
C ASN A 139 -9.73 -4.93 -8.22
N GLY A 140 -10.39 -3.78 -8.08
CA GLY A 140 -9.76 -2.52 -7.78
C GLY A 140 -10.34 -1.31 -8.49
N ILE A 141 -9.70 -0.17 -8.21
CA ILE A 141 -10.07 1.16 -8.73
C ILE A 141 -8.86 1.76 -9.42
N TYR A 142 -9.03 2.29 -10.60
CA TYR A 142 -7.93 2.91 -11.34
C TYR A 142 -8.39 3.96 -12.36
N PHE A 143 -7.48 4.82 -12.70
CA PHE A 143 -7.60 5.72 -13.84
C PHE A 143 -7.03 5.05 -15.08
N GLU A 144 -7.76 5.12 -16.18
CA GLU A 144 -7.38 4.54 -17.47
C GLU A 144 -7.47 5.59 -18.56
N ARG A 145 -6.50 5.58 -19.47
CA ARG A 145 -6.65 6.21 -20.78
C ARG A 145 -6.50 5.17 -21.87
N GLU A 146 -7.51 5.05 -22.71
CA GLU A 146 -7.49 4.21 -23.91
C GLU A 146 -7.71 5.07 -25.14
N GLY A 147 -6.75 5.06 -26.03
CA GLY A 147 -6.74 6.03 -27.13
C GLY A 147 -6.70 7.46 -26.61
N SER A 148 -7.72 8.25 -26.93
CA SER A 148 -7.89 9.63 -26.48
C SER A 148 -8.88 9.79 -25.32
N ILE A 149 -9.52 8.72 -24.86
CA ILE A 149 -10.60 8.78 -23.85
C ILE A 149 -10.04 8.39 -22.48
N ASN A 150 -10.33 9.22 -21.49
CA ASN A 150 -10.03 8.96 -20.09
C ASN A 150 -11.23 8.30 -19.40
N TYR A 151 -10.95 7.38 -18.45
CA TYR A 151 -11.97 6.67 -17.68
C TYR A 151 -11.56 6.58 -16.22
N MET A 152 -12.51 6.70 -15.30
CA MET A 152 -12.44 6.10 -13.97
C MET A 152 -13.04 4.71 -14.06
N VAL A 153 -12.35 3.73 -13.49
CA VAL A 153 -12.73 2.32 -13.66
C VAL A 153 -12.79 1.61 -12.32
N GLU A 154 -13.92 0.94 -12.11
CA GLU A 154 -14.09 -0.05 -11.05
C GLU A 154 -14.00 -1.45 -11.64
N ARG A 155 -13.06 -2.24 -11.18
CA ARG A 155 -12.88 -3.65 -11.55
C ARG A 155 -13.41 -4.53 -10.45
N SER A 156 -14.24 -5.49 -10.78
CA SER A 156 -14.87 -6.41 -9.82
C SER A 156 -14.92 -7.85 -10.34
N SER A 157 -14.68 -8.81 -9.44
CA SER A 157 -14.86 -10.24 -9.70
C SER A 157 -16.06 -10.84 -8.96
N VAL A 158 -16.93 -10.03 -8.40
CA VAL A 158 -18.09 -10.47 -7.58
C VAL A 158 -19.03 -11.43 -8.35
N THR A 159 -19.11 -11.30 -9.65
CA THR A 159 -19.92 -12.19 -10.50
C THR A 159 -19.27 -13.53 -10.84
N GLY A 160 -18.06 -13.80 -10.31
CA GLY A 160 -17.24 -14.96 -10.68
C GLY A 160 -16.36 -14.74 -11.92
N SER A 161 -16.54 -13.61 -12.62
CA SER A 161 -15.71 -13.18 -13.75
C SER A 161 -15.32 -11.71 -13.57
N VAL A 162 -14.17 -11.31 -14.11
CA VAL A 162 -13.71 -9.93 -14.02
C VAL A 162 -14.55 -9.02 -14.92
N VAL A 163 -15.20 -8.04 -14.30
CA VAL A 163 -15.98 -6.99 -14.97
C VAL A 163 -15.31 -5.65 -14.69
N ASN A 164 -15.20 -4.81 -15.72
CA ASN A 164 -14.72 -3.43 -15.61
C ASN A 164 -15.88 -2.47 -15.87
N THR A 165 -16.33 -1.78 -14.83
CA THR A 165 -17.27 -0.66 -14.97
C THR A 165 -16.46 0.58 -15.29
N ARG A 166 -16.50 0.99 -16.56
CA ARG A 166 -15.71 2.12 -17.09
C ARG A 166 -16.62 3.33 -17.23
N VAL A 167 -16.29 4.42 -16.55
CA VAL A 167 -17.00 5.70 -16.64
C VAL A 167 -16.14 6.69 -17.41
N ALA A 168 -16.57 7.07 -18.61
CA ALA A 168 -15.84 8.00 -19.45
C ALA A 168 -15.80 9.40 -18.80
N GLN A 169 -14.77 10.19 -19.11
CA GLN A 169 -14.57 11.54 -18.54
C GLN A 169 -15.80 12.43 -18.68
N ALA A 170 -16.51 12.35 -19.80
CA ALA A 170 -17.72 13.13 -20.05
C ALA A 170 -18.89 12.76 -19.11
N ASP A 171 -18.86 11.57 -18.53
CA ASP A 171 -19.91 11.03 -17.65
C ASP A 171 -19.49 11.07 -16.15
N TRP A 172 -18.38 11.72 -15.80
CA TRP A 172 -17.98 11.86 -14.40
C TRP A 172 -18.99 12.73 -13.64
N ASN A 173 -19.39 12.25 -12.46
CA ASN A 173 -20.54 12.80 -11.75
C ASN A 173 -20.20 13.93 -10.76
N GLN A 174 -18.94 14.36 -10.66
CA GLN A 174 -18.50 15.49 -9.84
C GLN A 174 -17.93 16.59 -10.71
N ASP A 175 -16.74 16.40 -11.27
CA ASP A 175 -16.09 17.34 -12.18
C ASP A 175 -15.52 16.59 -13.39
N PRO A 176 -16.03 16.80 -14.60
CA PRO A 176 -15.52 16.14 -15.79
C PRO A 176 -14.11 16.63 -16.18
N MET A 177 -13.61 17.70 -15.57
CA MET A 177 -12.31 18.30 -15.89
C MET A 177 -12.11 18.51 -17.40
N ASP A 178 -13.14 19.00 -18.08
CA ASP A 178 -13.14 19.37 -19.51
C ASP A 178 -13.24 20.89 -19.72
N GLY A 179 -13.12 21.66 -18.64
CA GLY A 179 -13.27 23.10 -18.59
C GLY A 179 -14.71 23.57 -18.29
N THR A 180 -15.70 22.66 -18.28
CA THR A 180 -17.12 22.99 -18.02
C THR A 180 -17.56 22.66 -16.60
N GLY A 181 -16.78 21.85 -15.88
CA GLY A 181 -17.06 21.43 -14.50
C GLY A 181 -16.82 22.53 -13.45
N PRO A 182 -17.14 22.24 -12.17
CA PRO A 182 -17.03 23.21 -11.08
C PRO A 182 -15.64 23.82 -10.89
N SER A 183 -14.56 23.08 -11.18
CA SER A 183 -13.19 23.59 -11.07
C SER A 183 -12.79 24.53 -12.22
N GLY A 184 -13.46 24.45 -13.36
CA GLY A 184 -13.07 25.12 -14.59
C GLY A 184 -11.76 24.61 -15.21
N LEU A 185 -11.21 23.49 -14.69
CA LEU A 185 -9.95 22.90 -15.15
C LEU A 185 -10.17 21.93 -16.31
N THR A 186 -9.16 21.82 -17.18
CA THR A 186 -9.12 20.79 -18.23
C THR A 186 -7.98 19.81 -17.95
N LEU A 187 -8.29 18.52 -17.87
CA LEU A 187 -7.33 17.46 -17.62
C LEU A 187 -6.50 17.15 -18.87
N ASP A 188 -5.20 17.33 -18.78
CA ASP A 188 -4.23 16.80 -19.74
C ASP A 188 -3.45 15.66 -19.08
N SER A 189 -3.88 14.43 -19.28
CA SER A 189 -3.24 13.24 -18.70
C SER A 189 -1.85 12.94 -19.29
N SER A 190 -1.40 13.65 -20.31
CA SER A 190 -0.02 13.61 -20.82
C SER A 190 0.94 14.52 -20.04
N LYS A 191 0.43 15.27 -19.07
CA LYS A 191 1.20 16.04 -18.08
C LYS A 191 1.26 15.30 -16.75
N ALA A 192 2.11 15.78 -15.85
CA ALA A 192 2.23 15.21 -14.50
C ALA A 192 0.90 15.30 -13.75
N GLN A 193 0.44 14.17 -13.22
CA GLN A 193 -0.80 14.05 -12.48
C GLN A 193 -0.56 13.44 -11.11
N ILE A 194 -1.34 13.90 -10.13
CA ILE A 194 -1.49 13.26 -8.83
C ILE A 194 -2.93 12.76 -8.76
N LEU A 195 -3.12 11.49 -9.07
CA LEU A 195 -4.40 10.80 -8.90
C LEU A 195 -4.61 10.48 -7.43
N TYR A 196 -5.79 10.73 -6.89
CA TYR A 196 -6.19 10.21 -5.60
C TYR A 196 -7.41 9.30 -5.72
N MET A 197 -7.46 8.32 -4.84
CA MET A 197 -8.60 7.43 -4.63
C MET A 197 -8.81 7.34 -3.12
N ASP A 198 -9.98 7.74 -2.66
CA ASP A 198 -10.39 7.69 -1.27
C ASP A 198 -11.46 6.60 -1.16
N ILE A 199 -11.11 5.52 -0.48
CA ILE A 199 -11.83 4.26 -0.53
C ILE A 199 -12.49 3.98 0.81
N GLU A 200 -13.81 4.06 0.84
CA GLU A 200 -14.65 3.46 1.86
C GLU A 200 -15.14 2.12 1.34
N TRP A 201 -14.69 1.00 1.92
CA TRP A 201 -15.15 -0.29 1.40
C TRP A 201 -16.39 -0.79 2.15
N LEU A 202 -16.24 -1.35 3.36
CA LEU A 202 -17.32 -2.04 4.10
C LEU A 202 -18.21 -2.93 3.20
N GLY A 203 -17.72 -3.28 1.99
CA GLY A 203 -18.43 -4.00 0.94
C GLY A 203 -19.39 -3.17 0.08
N LEU A 204 -19.88 -2.04 0.58
CA LEU A 204 -20.97 -1.24 -0.01
C LEU A 204 -20.68 0.26 0.01
N GLY A 205 -19.52 0.69 0.49
CA GLY A 205 -19.18 2.09 0.64
C GLY A 205 -18.94 2.82 -0.67
N THR A 206 -18.67 4.11 -0.57
CA THR A 206 -18.38 4.99 -1.71
C THR A 206 -16.89 5.03 -1.99
N VAL A 207 -16.51 5.07 -3.27
CA VAL A 207 -15.15 5.38 -3.69
C VAL A 207 -15.13 6.74 -4.37
N ARG A 208 -14.35 7.67 -3.82
CA ARG A 208 -14.15 9.02 -4.38
C ARG A 208 -12.85 9.04 -5.15
N THR A 209 -12.89 9.51 -6.41
CA THR A 209 -11.71 9.57 -7.28
C THR A 209 -11.54 10.94 -7.88
N GLY A 210 -10.32 11.37 -8.10
CA GLY A 210 -10.02 12.65 -8.71
C GLY A 210 -8.52 12.95 -8.74
N PHE A 211 -8.21 14.22 -8.91
CA PHE A 211 -6.83 14.68 -9.03
C PHE A 211 -6.51 15.77 -7.99
N ILE A 212 -5.23 15.89 -7.65
CA ILE A 212 -4.75 16.98 -6.81
C ILE A 212 -4.03 17.98 -7.72
N ILE A 213 -4.62 19.17 -7.84
CA ILE A 213 -4.13 20.25 -8.69
C ILE A 213 -3.85 21.47 -7.81
N ASN A 214 -2.65 22.02 -7.89
CA ASN A 214 -2.24 23.19 -7.09
C ASN A 214 -2.49 23.02 -5.58
N GLY A 215 -2.34 21.79 -5.05
CA GLY A 215 -2.55 21.48 -3.64
C GLY A 215 -4.03 21.29 -3.23
N ALA A 216 -4.99 21.42 -4.16
CA ALA A 216 -6.40 21.21 -3.90
C ALA A 216 -6.88 19.87 -4.48
N PHE A 217 -7.72 19.15 -3.73
CA PHE A 217 -8.42 17.98 -4.23
C PHE A 217 -9.53 18.41 -5.17
N VAL A 218 -9.51 17.92 -6.40
CA VAL A 218 -10.55 18.08 -7.41
C VAL A 218 -11.27 16.75 -7.58
N PRO A 219 -12.44 16.55 -6.93
CA PRO A 219 -13.20 15.31 -7.07
C PRO A 219 -13.80 15.24 -8.48
N CYS A 220 -13.54 14.12 -9.16
CA CYS A 220 -13.98 13.90 -10.54
C CYS A 220 -15.16 12.95 -10.61
N HIS A 221 -15.07 11.80 -9.95
CA HIS A 221 -16.11 10.78 -9.99
C HIS A 221 -16.24 10.04 -8.66
N ASN A 222 -17.48 9.76 -8.25
CA ASN A 222 -17.81 8.91 -7.13
C ASN A 222 -18.52 7.66 -7.62
N PHE A 223 -17.96 6.47 -7.25
CA PHE A 223 -18.68 5.20 -7.34
C PHE A 223 -19.51 5.04 -6.08
N ASN A 224 -20.83 5.05 -6.20
CA ASN A 224 -21.77 4.93 -5.09
C ASN A 224 -22.43 3.58 -5.13
N HIS A 225 -22.51 2.87 -3.99
CA HIS A 225 -23.00 1.50 -3.92
C HIS A 225 -24.11 1.29 -2.89
N ALA A 226 -24.01 1.92 -1.71
CA ALA A 226 -25.00 1.78 -0.65
C ALA A 226 -26.41 2.18 -1.13
N ASN A 227 -27.38 1.32 -0.88
CA ASN A 227 -28.78 1.46 -1.33
C ASN A 227 -28.97 1.38 -2.87
N LEU A 228 -27.92 1.00 -3.63
CA LEU A 228 -27.97 0.87 -5.10
C LEU A 228 -27.72 -0.56 -5.58
N ILE A 229 -26.85 -1.31 -4.90
CA ILE A 229 -26.50 -2.68 -5.25
C ILE A 229 -26.96 -3.67 -4.18
N ASN A 230 -27.05 -4.95 -4.54
CA ASN A 230 -27.49 -6.04 -3.65
C ASN A 230 -26.38 -7.05 -3.32
N THR A 231 -25.13 -6.72 -3.62
CA THR A 231 -23.92 -7.49 -3.36
C THR A 231 -22.78 -6.55 -3.01
N THR A 232 -21.60 -7.04 -2.67
CA THR A 232 -20.41 -6.19 -2.54
C THR A 232 -19.96 -5.68 -3.91
N TYR A 233 -19.41 -4.45 -3.98
CA TYR A 233 -18.93 -3.91 -5.26
C TYR A 233 -17.61 -4.54 -5.71
N ILE A 234 -16.72 -4.91 -4.79
CA ILE A 234 -15.50 -5.70 -5.03
C ILE A 234 -15.38 -6.78 -3.95
N THR A 235 -14.71 -7.89 -4.25
CA THR A 235 -14.58 -9.01 -3.31
C THR A 235 -13.61 -8.75 -2.17
N THR A 236 -12.67 -7.83 -2.37
CA THR A 236 -11.68 -7.40 -1.36
C THR A 236 -11.25 -5.98 -1.63
N ALA A 237 -11.03 -5.20 -0.56
CA ALA A 237 -10.38 -3.90 -0.62
C ALA A 237 -8.90 -3.94 -0.23
N SER A 238 -8.37 -5.11 0.11
CA SER A 238 -6.94 -5.29 0.31
C SER A 238 -6.29 -5.59 -1.03
N LEU A 239 -5.67 -4.59 -1.63
CA LEU A 239 -5.23 -4.61 -3.02
C LEU A 239 -3.78 -4.09 -3.16
N PRO A 240 -3.09 -4.41 -4.25
CA PRO A 240 -1.81 -3.82 -4.59
C PRO A 240 -1.95 -2.47 -5.30
N LEU A 241 -0.84 -1.77 -5.45
CA LEU A 241 -0.70 -0.67 -6.42
C LEU A 241 -0.22 -1.23 -7.75
N ARG A 242 -0.75 -0.70 -8.85
CA ARG A 242 -0.42 -1.17 -10.20
C ARG A 242 -0.39 -0.05 -11.22
N TYR A 243 0.60 -0.13 -12.11
CA TYR A 243 0.70 0.63 -13.34
C TYR A 243 0.72 -0.34 -14.52
N GLU A 244 0.07 0.01 -15.61
CA GLU A 244 -0.02 -0.86 -16.78
C GLU A 244 0.01 -0.03 -18.06
N MET A 245 0.74 -0.51 -19.06
CA MET A 245 0.67 0.01 -20.42
C MET A 245 0.59 -1.16 -21.39
N THR A 246 -0.34 -1.09 -22.34
CA THR A 246 -0.64 -2.17 -23.30
C THR A 246 -1.00 -1.61 -24.65
N ASN A 247 -0.44 -2.20 -25.71
CA ASN A 247 -0.91 -2.02 -27.07
C ASN A 247 -1.99 -3.07 -27.40
N ALA A 248 -3.26 -2.67 -27.41
CA ALA A 248 -4.38 -3.54 -27.77
C ALA A 248 -4.31 -4.01 -29.24
N ALA A 249 -3.72 -3.19 -30.11
CA ALA A 249 -3.33 -3.50 -31.48
C ALA A 249 -2.06 -2.68 -31.80
N ALA A 250 -1.51 -2.79 -33.01
CA ALA A 250 -0.34 -2.01 -33.41
C ALA A 250 -0.57 -0.49 -33.26
N THR A 251 0.45 0.21 -32.80
CA THR A 251 0.44 1.67 -32.55
C THR A 251 1.40 2.40 -33.49
N THR A 252 1.31 3.73 -33.56
CA THR A 252 2.19 4.58 -34.38
C THR A 252 3.54 4.86 -33.69
N GLY A 253 4.24 3.83 -33.23
CA GLY A 253 5.55 3.93 -32.57
C GLY A 253 5.48 3.75 -31.04
N ALA A 254 6.64 3.68 -30.42
CA ALA A 254 6.81 3.44 -29.01
C ALA A 254 6.13 4.50 -28.11
N SER A 255 5.78 4.10 -26.90
CA SER A 255 5.16 4.97 -25.90
C SER A 255 5.79 4.74 -24.52
N THR A 256 5.79 5.78 -23.69
CA THR A 256 6.35 5.75 -22.34
C THR A 256 5.35 6.30 -21.35
N LEU A 257 5.09 5.56 -20.28
CA LEU A 257 4.42 6.00 -19.07
C LEU A 257 5.49 6.20 -18.00
N LYS A 258 5.48 7.33 -17.32
CA LYS A 258 6.42 7.63 -16.23
C LYS A 258 5.75 7.40 -14.89
N GLN A 259 6.29 6.48 -14.10
CA GLN A 259 5.89 6.24 -12.71
C GLN A 259 6.79 7.06 -11.79
N VAL A 260 6.21 7.96 -10.99
CA VAL A 260 6.99 8.85 -10.10
C VAL A 260 6.94 8.38 -8.66
N CYS A 261 5.79 8.50 -7.99
CA CYS A 261 5.59 8.13 -6.59
C CYS A 261 4.24 7.44 -6.40
N SER A 262 4.12 6.72 -5.29
CA SER A 262 2.84 6.15 -4.84
C SER A 262 2.80 6.07 -3.32
N THR A 263 1.62 6.26 -2.74
CA THR A 263 1.41 6.08 -1.30
C THR A 263 0.04 5.49 -1.01
N VAL A 264 -0.05 4.73 0.09
CA VAL A 264 -1.28 4.20 0.66
C VAL A 264 -1.34 4.59 2.12
N ILE A 265 -2.38 5.30 2.50
CA ILE A 265 -2.57 5.86 3.85
C ILE A 265 -3.90 5.34 4.41
N SER A 266 -3.87 4.74 5.60
CA SER A 266 -5.07 4.49 6.38
C SER A 266 -5.41 5.74 7.20
N GLU A 267 -6.49 6.42 6.87
CA GLU A 267 -6.82 7.70 7.50
C GLU A 267 -7.38 7.56 8.93
N GLY A 268 -7.83 6.37 9.29
CA GLY A 268 -8.25 6.03 10.66
C GLY A 268 -7.15 5.42 11.53
N GLY A 269 -5.88 5.47 11.12
CA GLY A 269 -4.79 4.71 11.74
C GLY A 269 -4.88 3.22 11.43
N TYR A 270 -4.16 2.40 12.17
CA TYR A 270 -4.17 0.96 11.97
C TYR A 270 -3.98 0.22 13.30
N GLU A 271 -4.70 -0.88 13.48
CA GLU A 271 -4.60 -1.73 14.66
C GLU A 271 -4.44 -3.19 14.23
N LEU A 272 -3.50 -3.89 14.84
CA LEU A 272 -3.39 -5.34 14.69
C LEU A 272 -4.54 -6.00 15.45
N ARG A 273 -5.44 -6.66 14.74
CA ARG A 273 -6.63 -7.37 15.27
C ARG A 273 -6.89 -8.68 14.52
N GLY A 274 -5.84 -9.24 13.95
CA GLY A 274 -5.88 -10.53 13.26
C GLY A 274 -5.75 -11.72 14.20
N ALA A 275 -5.54 -12.88 13.63
CA ALA A 275 -5.22 -14.08 14.38
C ALA A 275 -3.73 -14.19 14.63
N GLN A 276 -3.34 -14.29 15.90
CA GLN A 276 -1.97 -14.57 16.30
C GLN A 276 -1.67 -16.05 16.10
N LEU A 277 -0.54 -16.32 15.43
CA LEU A 277 -0.02 -17.65 15.19
C LEU A 277 1.49 -17.67 15.47
N SER A 278 2.03 -18.86 15.70
CA SER A 278 3.46 -19.04 15.96
C SER A 278 3.99 -20.34 15.39
N ALA A 279 5.28 -20.38 15.11
CA ALA A 279 6.01 -21.59 14.76
C ALA A 279 7.41 -21.56 15.39
N GLY A 280 7.89 -22.71 15.85
CA GLY A 280 9.20 -22.81 16.44
C GLY A 280 9.79 -24.20 16.34
N THR A 281 11.11 -24.28 16.50
CA THR A 281 11.83 -25.55 16.54
C THR A 281 11.45 -26.34 17.81
N PRO A 282 11.23 -27.66 17.71
CA PRO A 282 10.93 -28.45 18.88
C PRO A 282 12.13 -28.48 19.87
N ILE A 283 11.83 -28.36 21.16
CA ILE A 283 12.87 -28.34 22.21
C ILE A 283 13.75 -29.59 22.20
N THR A 284 13.21 -30.73 21.75
CA THR A 284 13.92 -31.99 21.68
C THR A 284 14.77 -32.18 20.43
N THR A 285 14.58 -31.36 19.42
CA THR A 285 15.27 -31.41 18.12
C THR A 285 15.73 -30.03 17.67
N PRO A 286 16.72 -29.45 18.41
CA PRO A 286 17.25 -28.15 18.06
C PRO A 286 17.91 -28.17 16.68
N LYS A 287 17.96 -26.99 16.04
CA LYS A 287 18.66 -26.83 14.77
C LYS A 287 20.16 -26.89 14.96
N THR A 288 20.83 -27.81 14.26
CA THR A 288 22.29 -27.92 14.24
C THR A 288 22.86 -27.06 13.11
N LEU A 289 23.81 -26.18 13.43
CA LEU A 289 24.56 -25.33 12.51
C LEU A 289 25.86 -26.06 12.14
N THR A 290 25.83 -26.85 11.07
CA THR A 290 26.87 -27.82 10.75
C THR A 290 28.19 -27.18 10.33
N THR A 291 28.17 -26.01 9.74
CA THR A 291 29.37 -25.29 9.26
C THR A 291 29.44 -23.90 9.85
N ALA A 292 30.56 -23.58 10.50
CA ALA A 292 30.82 -22.27 11.06
C ALA A 292 30.73 -21.16 9.98
N GLY A 293 30.12 -20.03 10.31
CA GLY A 293 29.95 -18.88 9.42
C GLY A 293 28.88 -19.05 8.34
N THR A 294 28.28 -20.26 8.19
CA THR A 294 27.21 -20.51 7.24
C THR A 294 25.85 -20.27 7.92
N PHE A 295 24.97 -19.50 7.26
CA PHE A 295 23.60 -19.30 7.74
C PHE A 295 22.72 -20.51 7.44
N TYR A 296 21.95 -20.90 8.42
CA TYR A 296 20.94 -21.96 8.33
C TYR A 296 19.56 -21.41 8.66
N PRO A 297 18.49 -21.89 7.98
CA PRO A 297 17.13 -21.46 8.30
C PRO A 297 16.70 -22.12 9.62
N VAL A 298 16.31 -21.30 10.59
CA VAL A 298 15.76 -21.78 11.87
C VAL A 298 14.26 -21.93 11.76
N VAL A 299 13.58 -20.87 11.30
CA VAL A 299 12.16 -20.88 10.95
C VAL A 299 11.97 -20.02 9.70
N SER A 300 11.29 -20.56 8.72
CA SER A 300 10.89 -19.84 7.49
C SER A 300 9.39 -19.79 7.37
N LEU A 301 8.85 -18.65 6.97
CA LEU A 301 7.43 -18.41 6.70
C LEU A 301 7.23 -18.04 5.24
N ARG A 302 6.09 -18.40 4.67
CA ARG A 302 5.63 -17.89 3.38
C ARG A 302 4.10 -17.98 3.28
N LEU A 303 3.51 -17.22 2.37
CA LEU A 303 2.11 -17.36 2.04
C LEU A 303 1.86 -18.69 1.31
N LYS A 304 0.68 -19.29 1.51
CA LYS A 304 0.23 -20.41 0.67
C LYS A 304 0.00 -19.95 -0.74
N THR A 305 0.36 -20.77 -1.73
CA THR A 305 0.17 -20.45 -3.15
C THR A 305 -1.31 -20.20 -3.54
N THR A 306 -2.24 -20.70 -2.75
CA THR A 306 -3.69 -20.50 -2.92
C THR A 306 -4.20 -19.21 -2.23
N ARG A 307 -3.35 -18.51 -1.48
CA ARG A 307 -3.70 -17.31 -0.68
C ARG A 307 -2.61 -16.24 -0.71
N LEU A 308 -2.10 -15.94 -1.90
CA LEU A 308 -0.99 -15.01 -2.08
C LEU A 308 -1.31 -13.55 -1.73
N ASP A 309 -2.60 -13.20 -1.68
CA ASP A 309 -3.06 -11.87 -1.26
C ASP A 309 -3.46 -11.82 0.24
N ALA A 310 -3.16 -12.89 1.00
CA ALA A 310 -3.30 -12.85 2.45
C ALA A 310 -2.28 -11.87 3.07
N ILE A 311 -2.67 -11.25 4.17
CA ILE A 311 -1.81 -10.31 4.88
C ILE A 311 -1.41 -10.95 6.20
N ALA A 312 -0.13 -11.28 6.30
CA ALA A 312 0.52 -11.81 7.48
C ALA A 312 1.75 -10.97 7.81
N ILE A 313 1.87 -10.55 9.06
CA ILE A 313 2.91 -9.62 9.54
C ILE A 313 3.66 -10.32 10.68
N LEU A 314 4.98 -10.42 10.57
CA LEU A 314 5.84 -10.92 11.66
C LEU A 314 5.78 -9.94 12.83
N THR A 315 5.46 -10.44 14.03
CA THR A 315 5.29 -9.63 15.25
C THR A 315 6.41 -9.83 16.25
N ALA A 316 6.98 -11.03 16.34
CA ALA A 316 8.10 -11.29 17.22
C ALA A 316 9.00 -12.43 16.71
N VAL A 317 10.25 -12.42 17.13
CA VAL A 317 11.19 -13.52 16.97
C VAL A 317 11.84 -13.84 18.31
N SER A 318 12.07 -15.11 18.57
CA SER A 318 12.84 -15.57 19.72
C SER A 318 13.92 -16.55 19.28
N ILE A 319 15.11 -16.45 19.86
CA ILE A 319 16.23 -17.33 19.53
C ILE A 319 17.04 -17.65 20.79
N LEU A 320 17.45 -18.92 20.91
CA LEU A 320 18.21 -19.44 22.04
C LEU A 320 19.35 -20.34 21.55
N GLY A 321 20.57 -19.99 21.89
CA GLY A 321 21.74 -20.87 21.71
C GLY A 321 21.82 -21.92 22.81
N ILE A 322 21.91 -23.19 22.44
CA ILE A 322 21.95 -24.28 23.39
C ILE A 322 23.39 -24.70 23.69
N THR A 323 24.29 -24.55 22.72
CA THR A 323 25.71 -24.86 22.94
C THR A 323 26.32 -23.80 23.85
N ASN A 324 26.82 -24.26 25.02
CA ASN A 324 27.37 -23.36 26.02
C ASN A 324 28.62 -22.60 25.51
N ASN A 325 28.71 -21.32 25.79
CA ASN A 325 29.77 -20.40 25.34
C ASN A 325 29.95 -20.26 23.82
N ALA A 326 29.02 -20.78 23.00
CA ALA A 326 29.03 -20.55 21.56
C ALA A 326 28.57 -19.15 21.21
N ASN A 327 29.17 -18.54 20.19
CA ASN A 327 28.79 -17.22 19.67
C ASN A 327 27.97 -17.41 18.41
N TYR A 328 26.84 -16.69 18.35
CA TYR A 328 25.87 -16.76 17.28
C TYR A 328 25.63 -15.39 16.64
N LYS A 329 25.27 -15.41 15.38
CA LYS A 329 24.66 -14.28 14.67
C LYS A 329 23.34 -14.74 14.07
N TRP A 330 22.29 -13.94 14.22
CA TRP A 330 20.99 -14.18 13.60
C TRP A 330 20.62 -13.06 12.64
N GLU A 331 19.78 -13.39 11.67
CA GLU A 331 19.22 -12.45 10.70
C GLU A 331 17.75 -12.81 10.43
N VAL A 332 16.91 -11.78 10.27
CA VAL A 332 15.57 -11.90 9.66
C VAL A 332 15.69 -11.41 8.23
N VAL A 333 15.43 -12.29 7.28
CA VAL A 333 15.64 -12.05 5.86
C VAL A 333 14.32 -12.20 5.11
N ALA A 334 13.90 -11.13 4.40
CA ALA A 334 12.80 -11.17 3.44
C ALA A 334 13.32 -11.56 2.06
N SER A 335 12.57 -12.40 1.34
CA SER A 335 12.87 -12.87 -0.02
C SER A 335 14.20 -13.64 -0.14
N GLY A 336 14.65 -14.30 0.95
CA GLY A 336 15.68 -15.33 0.89
C GLY A 336 15.10 -16.65 0.39
N THR A 337 15.94 -17.70 0.33
CA THR A 337 15.51 -19.03 -0.11
C THR A 337 15.95 -20.09 0.88
N THR A 338 14.99 -20.85 1.39
CA THR A 338 15.19 -22.04 2.22
C THR A 338 15.14 -23.29 1.37
N THR A 339 16.18 -24.09 1.41
CA THR A 339 16.27 -25.35 0.69
C THR A 339 16.08 -26.53 1.64
N GLY A 340 15.37 -27.56 1.15
CA GLY A 340 15.09 -28.78 1.91
C GLY A 340 14.02 -28.60 2.98
N GLY A 341 13.80 -29.66 3.76
CA GLY A 341 12.75 -29.71 4.77
C GLY A 341 11.35 -29.79 4.19
N THR A 342 10.35 -29.58 5.04
CA THR A 342 8.92 -29.67 4.68
C THR A 342 8.20 -28.40 5.09
N TRP A 343 7.41 -27.84 4.16
CA TRP A 343 6.48 -26.76 4.43
C TRP A 343 5.19 -27.31 5.03
N VAL A 344 4.81 -26.77 6.16
CA VAL A 344 3.64 -27.21 6.94
C VAL A 344 2.65 -26.07 7.05
N SER A 345 1.37 -26.35 6.81
CA SER A 345 0.30 -25.36 7.01
C SER A 345 0.22 -24.92 8.47
N ALA A 346 0.18 -23.62 8.74
CA ALA A 346 -0.01 -23.10 10.09
C ALA A 346 -1.42 -23.32 10.66
N GLY A 347 -2.37 -23.76 9.82
CA GLY A 347 -3.73 -24.11 10.21
C GLY A 347 -4.66 -24.20 9.01
N THR A 348 -5.83 -24.82 9.20
CA THR A 348 -6.82 -25.01 8.13
C THR A 348 -7.25 -23.70 7.49
N ASN A 349 -7.44 -22.66 8.30
CA ASN A 349 -7.88 -21.33 7.85
C ASN A 349 -6.73 -20.33 7.70
N SER A 350 -5.48 -20.71 8.04
CA SER A 350 -4.32 -19.85 7.88
C SER A 350 -3.93 -19.65 6.42
N GLY A 351 -3.53 -18.44 6.07
CA GLY A 351 -2.91 -18.12 4.77
C GLY A 351 -1.41 -18.44 4.71
N VAL A 352 -0.81 -18.87 5.82
CA VAL A 352 0.63 -19.07 5.99
C VAL A 352 0.99 -20.54 6.08
N GLU A 353 2.15 -20.91 5.57
CA GLU A 353 2.87 -22.15 5.84
C GLU A 353 4.28 -21.82 6.35
N TYR A 354 4.83 -22.74 7.16
CA TYR A 354 6.15 -22.58 7.75
C TYR A 354 7.03 -23.81 7.53
N ASN A 355 8.35 -23.61 7.60
CA ASN A 355 9.35 -24.67 7.51
C ASN A 355 10.38 -24.49 8.64
N ILE A 356 10.48 -25.50 9.52
CA ILE A 356 11.44 -25.57 10.63
C ILE A 356 12.50 -26.64 10.40
N THR A 357 12.45 -27.33 9.28
CA THR A 357 13.32 -28.48 8.94
C THR A 357 14.22 -28.19 7.73
N GLY A 358 14.21 -26.97 7.21
CA GLY A 358 15.06 -26.55 6.09
C GLY A 358 16.54 -26.84 6.35
N THR A 359 17.29 -27.28 5.35
CA THR A 359 18.67 -27.76 5.51
C THR A 359 19.72 -26.73 5.07
N ALA A 360 19.39 -25.84 4.16
CA ALA A 360 20.27 -24.77 3.69
C ALA A 360 19.49 -23.47 3.49
N PHE A 361 20.21 -22.36 3.54
CA PHE A 361 19.64 -21.03 3.38
C PHE A 361 20.54 -20.16 2.52
N THR A 362 19.92 -19.38 1.61
CA THR A 362 20.63 -18.41 0.78
C THR A 362 19.88 -17.07 0.84
N VAL A 363 20.59 -16.01 1.18
CA VAL A 363 20.05 -14.64 1.17
C VAL A 363 19.70 -14.23 -0.28
N GLY A 364 20.57 -14.56 -1.25
CA GLY A 364 20.35 -14.22 -2.67
C GLY A 364 20.15 -12.72 -2.88
N THR A 365 19.01 -12.35 -3.51
CA THR A 365 18.55 -10.97 -3.68
C THR A 365 17.69 -10.50 -2.50
N GLY A 366 17.56 -11.31 -1.44
CA GLY A 366 16.77 -10.99 -0.26
C GLY A 366 17.31 -9.79 0.52
N ARG A 367 16.45 -9.24 1.36
CA ARG A 367 16.75 -8.08 2.21
C ARG A 367 16.86 -8.52 3.67
N ILE A 368 17.97 -8.17 4.30
CA ILE A 368 18.14 -8.36 5.74
C ILE A 368 17.36 -7.26 6.46
N LEU A 369 16.28 -7.64 7.15
CA LEU A 369 15.40 -6.70 7.86
C LEU A 369 15.90 -6.43 9.29
N ALA A 370 16.50 -7.41 9.92
CA ALA A 370 17.05 -7.31 11.26
C ALA A 370 18.25 -8.25 11.42
N THR A 371 19.20 -7.91 12.28
CA THR A 371 20.35 -8.74 12.62
C THR A 371 20.78 -8.51 14.05
N GLY A 372 21.39 -9.52 14.67
CA GLY A 372 21.92 -9.41 16.02
C GLY A 372 22.86 -10.54 16.37
N PHE A 373 23.51 -10.39 17.52
CA PHE A 373 24.47 -11.35 18.06
C PHE A 373 24.04 -11.77 19.47
N PHE A 374 24.32 -13.01 19.81
CA PHE A 374 24.14 -13.51 21.18
C PHE A 374 25.13 -14.62 21.48
N GLN A 375 25.31 -14.91 22.76
CA GLN A 375 26.12 -16.03 23.23
C GLN A 375 25.22 -17.06 23.87
N GLY A 376 25.46 -18.33 23.56
CA GLY A 376 24.81 -19.43 24.23
C GLY A 376 25.24 -19.48 25.71
N SER A 377 24.28 -19.41 26.62
CA SER A 377 24.51 -19.52 28.06
C SER A 377 23.43 -20.37 28.72
N ASN A 378 23.73 -20.95 29.88
CA ASN A 378 22.75 -21.68 30.66
C ASN A 378 21.68 -20.79 31.33
N GLN A 379 21.71 -19.50 31.10
CA GLN A 379 20.90 -18.50 31.82
C GLN A 379 20.30 -17.41 30.87
N GLY A 380 19.30 -17.74 30.09
CA GLY A 380 18.46 -16.75 29.45
C GLY A 380 18.28 -16.91 27.95
N SER A 381 17.06 -16.66 27.51
CA SER A 381 16.69 -16.49 26.10
C SER A 381 16.78 -15.00 25.72
N ASN A 382 17.29 -14.69 24.54
CA ASN A 382 17.12 -13.39 23.93
C ASN A 382 15.81 -13.40 23.12
N SER A 383 14.76 -12.77 23.63
CA SER A 383 13.61 -12.40 22.81
C SER A 383 13.88 -11.03 22.17
N VAL A 384 13.64 -10.92 20.88
CA VAL A 384 13.69 -9.63 20.17
C VAL A 384 12.28 -9.30 19.79
N ASP A 385 11.68 -8.33 20.48
CA ASP A 385 10.44 -7.72 20.02
C ASP A 385 10.76 -6.87 18.79
N ILE A 386 10.16 -7.20 17.66
CA ILE A 386 10.22 -6.33 16.47
C ILE A 386 9.36 -5.12 16.77
N LEU A 387 9.95 -3.95 16.71
CA LEU A 387 9.29 -2.67 17.01
C LEU A 387 7.98 -2.56 16.22
N LYS A 388 6.88 -2.28 16.90
CA LYS A 388 5.55 -2.10 16.30
C LYS A 388 5.51 -1.05 15.18
N GLU A 389 6.42 -0.12 15.18
CA GLU A 389 6.57 0.93 14.16
C GLU A 389 7.07 0.39 12.81
N ALA A 390 7.68 -0.80 12.79
CA ALA A 390 8.18 -1.44 11.57
C ALA A 390 7.23 -2.53 11.00
N LEU A 391 6.00 -2.65 11.50
CA LEU A 391 5.09 -3.76 11.23
C LEU A 391 4.90 -4.06 9.73
N PHE A 392 4.73 -3.04 8.90
CA PHE A 392 4.50 -3.26 7.48
C PHE A 392 5.79 -3.59 6.71
N THR A 393 6.97 -3.38 7.28
CA THR A 393 8.24 -3.81 6.68
C THR A 393 8.43 -5.32 6.77
N THR A 394 7.79 -5.97 7.76
CA THR A 394 7.86 -7.41 8.05
C THR A 394 6.64 -8.19 7.52
N GLN A 395 5.81 -7.58 6.69
CA GLN A 395 4.72 -8.27 5.99
C GLN A 395 5.27 -9.29 5.00
N LEU A 396 4.65 -10.48 4.93
CA LEU A 396 4.96 -11.49 3.93
C LEU A 396 4.68 -10.96 2.52
N GLU A 397 5.55 -11.32 1.59
CA GLU A 397 5.58 -10.80 0.23
C GLU A 397 5.29 -11.91 -0.79
N ARG A 398 4.93 -11.51 -2.00
CA ARG A 398 4.64 -12.42 -3.10
C ARG A 398 5.14 -11.89 -4.44
N ASP A 399 5.29 -12.78 -5.41
CA ASP A 399 5.32 -12.39 -6.82
C ASP A 399 3.87 -12.14 -7.28
N PRO A 400 3.55 -10.95 -7.82
CA PRO A 400 2.18 -10.63 -8.25
C PRO A 400 1.74 -11.37 -9.53
N PHE A 401 2.67 -11.94 -10.30
CA PHE A 401 2.42 -12.49 -11.63
C PHE A 401 2.57 -14.01 -11.72
N THR A 402 3.28 -14.60 -10.75
CA THR A 402 3.46 -16.05 -10.64
C THR A 402 2.88 -16.55 -9.32
N PRO A 403 2.47 -17.82 -9.19
CA PRO A 403 1.97 -18.36 -7.93
C PRO A 403 3.12 -18.64 -6.95
N THR A 404 3.98 -17.63 -6.74
CA THR A 404 5.18 -17.76 -5.91
C THR A 404 5.10 -16.82 -4.71
N ALA A 405 5.13 -17.39 -3.52
CA ALA A 405 5.30 -16.64 -2.28
C ALA A 405 6.78 -16.43 -1.99
N TYR A 406 7.15 -15.24 -1.55
CA TYR A 406 8.49 -14.98 -1.05
C TYR A 406 8.59 -15.42 0.41
N GLU A 407 9.78 -15.88 0.80
CA GLU A 407 10.02 -16.40 2.13
C GLU A 407 10.49 -15.28 3.07
N LEU A 408 10.04 -15.35 4.33
CA LEU A 408 10.58 -14.57 5.44
C LEU A 408 11.23 -15.55 6.41
N THR A 409 12.54 -15.47 6.58
CA THR A 409 13.31 -16.48 7.31
C THR A 409 14.07 -15.87 8.48
N LEU A 410 13.89 -16.45 9.66
CA LEU A 410 14.83 -16.34 10.78
C LEU A 410 15.98 -17.31 10.50
N ALA A 411 17.13 -16.77 10.15
CA ALA A 411 18.34 -17.53 9.88
C ALA A 411 19.39 -17.30 10.97
N CYS A 412 20.21 -18.32 11.24
CA CYS A 412 21.27 -18.24 12.26
C CYS A 412 22.56 -18.89 11.76
N THR A 413 23.69 -18.34 12.18
CA THR A 413 25.01 -18.93 12.04
C THR A 413 25.74 -18.94 13.38
N ALA A 414 26.75 -19.79 13.51
CA ALA A 414 27.60 -19.90 14.70
C ALA A 414 29.07 -19.77 14.35
N ALA A 415 29.88 -19.47 15.35
CA ALA A 415 31.33 -19.36 15.22
C ALA A 415 32.04 -20.74 15.13
N SER A 416 31.36 -21.82 15.54
CA SER A 416 31.90 -23.17 15.53
C SER A 416 30.98 -24.16 14.82
N ASN A 417 31.53 -25.23 14.30
CA ASN A 417 30.78 -26.32 13.67
C ASN A 417 29.94 -27.11 14.69
N GLY A 418 28.69 -27.41 14.33
CA GLY A 418 27.85 -28.31 15.13
C GLY A 418 27.13 -27.63 16.31
N ASP A 419 27.29 -26.32 16.49
CA ASP A 419 26.54 -25.56 17.49
C ASP A 419 25.04 -25.66 17.24
N GLN A 420 24.24 -25.60 18.30
CA GLN A 420 22.80 -25.80 18.22
C GLN A 420 22.01 -24.58 18.68
N VAL A 421 20.87 -24.36 18.04
CA VAL A 421 19.97 -23.23 18.31
C VAL A 421 18.52 -23.69 18.30
N LEU A 422 17.70 -23.06 19.16
CA LEU A 422 16.24 -23.05 19.09
C LEU A 422 15.77 -21.69 18.64
N GLY A 423 14.68 -21.63 17.89
CA GLY A 423 14.09 -20.37 17.50
C GLY A 423 12.59 -20.49 17.23
N SER A 424 11.90 -19.38 17.42
CA SER A 424 10.49 -19.24 17.09
C SER A 424 10.20 -17.90 16.44
N VAL A 425 9.11 -17.86 15.71
CA VAL A 425 8.56 -16.66 15.10
C VAL A 425 7.07 -16.59 15.39
N ASP A 426 6.58 -15.39 15.70
CA ASP A 426 5.19 -15.10 15.89
C ASP A 426 4.74 -14.14 14.78
N TRP A 427 3.53 -14.34 14.28
CA TRP A 427 2.95 -13.46 13.26
C TRP A 427 1.46 -13.30 13.48
N GLU A 428 0.93 -12.23 12.91
CA GLU A 428 -0.50 -11.94 12.90
C GLU A 428 -1.05 -12.02 11.47
N GLU A 429 -2.10 -12.79 11.26
CA GLU A 429 -2.85 -12.84 10.02
C GLU A 429 -4.06 -11.92 10.10
N ILE A 430 -4.03 -10.84 9.33
CA ILE A 430 -5.06 -9.81 9.31
C ILE A 430 -6.14 -10.13 8.28
N SER A 431 -5.72 -10.61 7.12
CA SER A 431 -6.59 -11.06 6.03
C SER A 431 -6.16 -12.46 5.61
N ARG A 432 -7.10 -13.37 5.53
CA ARG A 432 -6.90 -14.81 5.25
C ARG A 432 -7.78 -15.27 4.10
#